data_b4ef0db2014d6342b9b26ee68a7c939d
#
_entry.id   b4ef0db2014d6342b9b26ee68a7c939d
#
_cell.length_a   1.000
_cell.length_b   1.000
_cell.length_c   1.000
_cell.angle_alpha   90.00
_cell.angle_beta   90.00
_cell.angle_gamma   90.00
#
_symmetry.space_group_name_H-M   'P 1'
#
loop_
_entity.id
_entity.type
_entity.pdbx_description
1 polymer ?
#
loop_
_entity_poly.entity_id
_entity_poly.type
_entity_poly.pdbx_seq_one_letter_code
_entity_poly.pdbx_strand_id
1 'polypeptide(L)'
;MENKPKNYLNDEHLSIGTREYLRVLNAGGRPVESLPVAEARKVLADVQAAVEVDLSGIDEREREIVADGHALTLHLVRPHGSRGRLPYFVFIHGGGWVLGDYPTHRRLIRDLVVESEVAAVFVDYTPSPEAKYPQAVDEIYAAVKWVAENDAELDLDRRRMALVGNSAGGN
;
A
#
# COMPACT_ATOMS: atom_id res chain seq x y z
N MET A 1 -1.48 15.89 29.10
CA MET A 1 -0.86 16.83 28.12
C MET A 1 -1.98 17.43 27.31
N GLU A 2 -2.27 18.71 27.49
CA GLU A 2 -3.26 19.40 26.67
C GLU A 2 -2.79 19.42 25.23
N ASN A 3 -3.57 18.82 24.35
CA ASN A 3 -3.34 18.81 22.93
C ASN A 3 -3.73 20.22 22.40
N LYS A 4 -2.80 21.19 22.47
CA LYS A 4 -3.01 22.49 21.83
C LYS A 4 -3.24 22.24 20.35
N PRO A 5 -4.33 22.74 19.75
CA PRO A 5 -4.55 22.63 18.32
C PRO A 5 -3.32 23.20 17.60
N LYS A 6 -2.59 22.35 16.87
CA LYS A 6 -1.48 22.80 16.03
C LYS A 6 -2.08 23.78 15.02
N ASN A 7 -1.63 25.05 15.07
CA ASN A 7 -2.13 26.09 14.17
C ASN A 7 -1.49 25.92 12.78
N TYR A 8 -1.76 24.75 12.13
CA TYR A 8 -1.26 24.41 10.80
C TYR A 8 -1.70 25.42 9.72
N LEU A 9 -2.75 26.21 9.98
CA LEU A 9 -3.23 27.24 9.04
C LEU A 9 -2.20 28.37 8.83
N ASN A 10 -1.37 28.62 9.82
CA ASN A 10 -0.35 29.67 9.79
C ASN A 10 1.08 29.11 9.78
N ASP A 11 1.26 27.83 9.55
CA ASP A 11 2.58 27.20 9.48
C ASP A 11 3.23 27.49 8.13
N GLU A 12 4.27 28.32 8.13
CA GLU A 12 5.00 28.74 6.92
C GLU A 12 5.74 27.60 6.22
N HIS A 13 5.99 26.48 6.92
CA HIS A 13 6.64 25.30 6.34
C HIS A 13 5.67 24.42 5.53
N LEU A 14 4.36 24.68 5.62
CA LEU A 14 3.35 23.98 4.86
C LEU A 14 2.92 24.75 3.62
N SER A 15 2.81 24.06 2.50
CA SER A 15 2.24 24.63 1.29
C SER A 15 0.78 25.08 1.53
N ILE A 16 0.28 26.00 0.71
CA ILE A 16 -1.12 26.46 0.77
C ILE A 16 -2.07 25.25 0.60
N GLY A 17 -1.78 24.36 -0.37
CA GLY A 17 -2.59 23.16 -0.61
C GLY A 17 -2.59 22.20 0.58
N THR A 18 -1.45 22.02 1.25
CA THR A 18 -1.36 21.19 2.44
C THR A 18 -2.17 21.77 3.60
N ARG A 19 -2.09 23.09 3.81
CA ARG A 19 -2.89 23.77 4.85
C ARG A 19 -4.40 23.61 4.60
N GLU A 20 -4.83 23.80 3.36
CA GLU A 20 -6.23 23.61 2.98
C GLU A 20 -6.69 22.16 3.14
N TYR A 21 -5.90 21.19 2.73
CA TYR A 21 -6.17 19.78 2.96
C TYR A 21 -6.33 19.46 4.46
N LEU A 22 -5.40 19.95 5.29
CA LEU A 22 -5.47 19.77 6.74
C LEU A 22 -6.68 20.49 7.35
N ARG A 23 -7.10 21.62 6.80
CA ARG A 23 -8.31 22.33 7.21
C ARG A 23 -9.55 21.46 6.98
N VAL A 24 -9.66 20.87 5.79
CA VAL A 24 -10.77 19.97 5.44
C VAL A 24 -10.74 18.71 6.31
N LEU A 25 -9.58 18.08 6.41
CA LEU A 25 -9.38 16.86 7.20
C LEU A 25 -9.76 17.02 8.67
N ASN A 26 -9.49 18.20 9.24
CA ASN A 26 -9.78 18.51 10.65
C ASN A 26 -11.06 19.31 10.88
N ALA A 27 -11.87 19.54 9.83
CA ALA A 27 -13.09 20.36 9.92
C ALA A 27 -14.23 19.71 10.71
N GLY A 28 -14.13 18.43 11.01
CA GLY A 28 -15.14 17.72 11.78
C GLY A 28 -14.94 16.22 11.76
N GLY A 29 -15.66 15.56 12.63
CA GLY A 29 -15.62 14.11 12.76
C GLY A 29 -14.79 13.62 13.95
N ARG A 30 -14.93 12.34 14.24
CA ARG A 30 -14.14 11.66 15.27
C ARG A 30 -12.76 11.35 14.70
N PRO A 31 -11.69 11.53 15.50
CA PRO A 31 -10.35 11.11 15.07
C PRO A 31 -10.34 9.63 14.66
N VAL A 32 -9.63 9.30 13.57
CA VAL A 32 -9.62 7.94 13.00
C VAL A 32 -9.20 6.89 14.03
N GLU A 33 -8.25 7.22 14.89
CA GLU A 33 -7.78 6.37 15.99
C GLU A 33 -8.82 6.11 17.08
N SER A 34 -9.92 6.86 17.10
CA SER A 34 -11.03 6.68 18.05
C SER A 34 -12.21 5.88 17.45
N LEU A 35 -12.12 5.52 16.18
CA LEU A 35 -13.15 4.76 15.48
C LEU A 35 -12.96 3.25 15.67
N PRO A 36 -14.06 2.47 15.62
CA PRO A 36 -13.95 1.03 15.39
C PRO A 36 -13.13 0.75 14.13
N VAL A 37 -12.35 -0.33 14.12
CA VAL A 37 -11.41 -0.64 13.03
C VAL A 37 -12.09 -0.65 11.66
N ALA A 38 -13.26 -1.26 11.55
CA ALA A 38 -14.00 -1.31 10.28
C ALA A 38 -14.40 0.09 9.77
N GLU A 39 -14.81 1.00 10.68
CA GLU A 39 -15.10 2.38 10.33
C GLU A 39 -13.83 3.15 9.93
N ALA A 40 -12.73 2.95 10.65
CA ALA A 40 -11.45 3.58 10.34
C ALA A 40 -10.92 3.16 8.95
N ARG A 41 -11.02 1.86 8.60
CA ARG A 41 -10.68 1.35 7.26
C ARG A 41 -11.57 1.97 6.18
N LYS A 42 -12.88 2.07 6.46
CA LYS A 42 -13.82 2.69 5.53
C LYS A 42 -13.51 4.16 5.28
N VAL A 43 -13.12 4.93 6.28
CA VAL A 43 -12.73 6.34 6.11
C VAL A 43 -11.57 6.45 5.12
N LEU A 44 -10.53 5.62 5.26
CA LEU A 44 -9.40 5.63 4.34
C LEU A 44 -9.83 5.24 2.92
N ALA A 45 -10.63 4.19 2.78
CA ALA A 45 -11.11 3.74 1.48
C ALA A 45 -11.98 4.81 0.79
N ASP A 46 -12.91 5.44 1.52
CA ASP A 46 -13.80 6.48 1.01
C ASP A 46 -13.02 7.72 0.55
N VAL A 47 -11.99 8.14 1.30
CA VAL A 47 -11.11 9.28 0.92
C VAL A 47 -10.38 8.98 -0.38
N GLN A 48 -9.88 7.77 -0.56
CA GLN A 48 -9.20 7.37 -1.80
C GLN A 48 -10.21 7.27 -2.97
N ALA A 49 -11.37 6.68 -2.73
CA ALA A 49 -12.41 6.53 -3.76
C ALA A 49 -13.05 7.85 -4.20
N ALA A 50 -12.99 8.89 -3.36
CA ALA A 50 -13.53 10.22 -3.68
C ALA A 50 -12.67 11.00 -4.69
N VAL A 51 -11.46 10.53 -5.01
CA VAL A 51 -10.57 11.17 -5.96
C VAL A 51 -10.53 10.35 -7.25
N GLU A 52 -10.96 10.96 -8.34
CA GLU A 52 -10.77 10.37 -9.67
C GLU A 52 -9.28 10.39 -10.03
N VAL A 53 -8.73 9.22 -10.32
CA VAL A 53 -7.31 9.07 -10.66
C VAL A 53 -7.16 8.30 -11.96
N ASP A 54 -6.18 8.70 -12.76
CA ASP A 54 -5.78 7.94 -13.94
C ASP A 54 -5.02 6.67 -13.49
N LEU A 55 -5.61 5.53 -13.77
CA LEU A 55 -5.02 4.20 -13.53
C LEU A 55 -4.58 3.52 -14.83
N SER A 56 -4.50 4.26 -15.92
CA SER A 56 -3.99 3.73 -17.19
C SER A 56 -2.48 3.45 -17.16
N GLY A 57 -1.99 2.75 -18.15
CA GLY A 57 -0.56 2.47 -18.30
C GLY A 57 -0.08 1.22 -17.56
N ILE A 58 -0.98 0.46 -16.93
CA ILE A 58 -0.66 -0.77 -16.22
C ILE A 58 -1.58 -1.92 -16.65
N ASP A 59 -1.07 -3.15 -16.50
CA ASP A 59 -1.82 -4.38 -16.51
C ASP A 59 -1.77 -4.99 -15.11
N GLU A 60 -2.93 -5.38 -14.58
CA GLU A 60 -3.08 -5.90 -13.21
C GLU A 60 -3.64 -7.32 -13.23
N ARG A 61 -3.17 -8.13 -12.31
CA ARG A 61 -3.75 -9.46 -12.02
C ARG A 61 -3.58 -9.81 -10.56
N GLU A 62 -4.56 -10.52 -10.01
CA GLU A 62 -4.47 -11.14 -8.69
C GLU A 62 -3.92 -12.56 -8.78
N ARG A 63 -3.22 -12.97 -7.73
CA ARG A 63 -2.73 -14.34 -7.56
C ARG A 63 -2.91 -14.77 -6.11
N GLU A 64 -3.74 -15.76 -5.88
CA GLU A 64 -3.79 -16.47 -4.61
C GLU A 64 -2.62 -17.43 -4.51
N ILE A 65 -1.95 -17.44 -3.37
CA ILE A 65 -0.83 -18.32 -3.07
C ILE A 65 -1.00 -18.96 -1.70
N VAL A 66 -0.31 -20.07 -1.50
CA VAL A 66 -0.04 -20.61 -0.15
C VAL A 66 1.47 -20.66 0.02
N ALA A 67 1.98 -19.91 0.96
CA ALA A 67 3.41 -19.78 1.24
C ALA A 67 3.67 -19.98 2.73
N ASP A 68 4.54 -20.91 3.08
CA ASP A 68 4.91 -21.28 4.45
C ASP A 68 3.68 -21.48 5.38
N GLY A 69 2.56 -22.00 4.82
CA GLY A 69 1.30 -22.24 5.53
C GLY A 69 0.33 -21.05 5.58
N HIS A 70 0.69 -19.90 5.03
CA HIS A 70 -0.16 -18.73 4.92
C HIS A 70 -0.86 -18.68 3.55
N ALA A 71 -2.18 -18.47 3.55
CA ALA A 71 -2.95 -18.17 2.35
C ALA A 71 -2.92 -16.65 2.15
N LEU A 72 -2.41 -16.19 1.02
CA LEU A 72 -2.16 -14.78 0.74
C LEU A 72 -2.63 -14.42 -0.66
N THR A 73 -3.06 -13.17 -0.83
CA THR A 73 -3.33 -12.58 -2.14
C THR A 73 -2.18 -11.65 -2.54
N LEU A 74 -1.68 -11.83 -3.74
CA LEU A 74 -0.71 -10.95 -4.37
C LEU A 74 -1.38 -10.19 -5.53
N HIS A 75 -1.13 -8.89 -5.62
CA HIS A 75 -1.50 -8.12 -6.81
C HIS A 75 -0.23 -7.87 -7.63
N LEU A 76 -0.21 -8.45 -8.84
CA LEU A 76 0.87 -8.25 -9.79
C LEU A 76 0.49 -7.13 -10.74
N VAL A 77 1.33 -6.12 -10.80
CA VAL A 77 1.12 -4.92 -11.62
C VAL A 77 2.32 -4.76 -12.54
N ARG A 78 2.06 -4.58 -13.82
CA ARG A 78 3.09 -4.46 -14.85
C ARG A 78 2.84 -3.24 -15.72
N PRO A 79 3.87 -2.64 -16.32
CA PRO A 79 3.66 -1.66 -17.38
C PRO A 79 2.80 -2.25 -18.50
N HIS A 80 1.83 -1.48 -18.98
CA HIS A 80 0.88 -1.94 -20.01
C HIS A 80 1.60 -2.49 -21.25
N GLY A 81 1.14 -3.65 -21.70
CA GLY A 81 1.69 -4.32 -22.87
C GLY A 81 3.13 -4.84 -22.73
N SER A 82 3.74 -4.74 -21.55
CA SER A 82 5.08 -5.24 -21.30
C SER A 82 5.18 -6.76 -21.52
N ARG A 83 6.33 -7.22 -22.01
CA ARG A 83 6.57 -8.65 -22.30
C ARG A 83 7.86 -9.12 -21.69
N GLY A 84 7.91 -10.44 -21.41
CA GLY A 84 9.10 -11.09 -20.86
C GLY A 84 9.36 -10.75 -19.40
N ARG A 85 10.54 -11.12 -18.91
CA ARG A 85 10.90 -10.98 -17.50
C ARG A 85 11.33 -9.55 -17.18
N LEU A 86 10.65 -8.94 -16.20
CA LEU A 86 10.93 -7.58 -15.75
C LEU A 86 11.67 -7.56 -14.42
N PRO A 87 12.47 -6.52 -14.14
CA PRO A 87 12.79 -6.14 -12.78
C PRO A 87 11.51 -5.89 -12.03
N TYR A 88 11.53 -6.06 -10.71
CA TYR A 88 10.33 -5.82 -9.91
C TYR A 88 10.65 -5.35 -8.51
N PHE A 89 9.64 -4.78 -7.87
CA PHE A 89 9.65 -4.56 -6.44
C PHE A 89 8.49 -5.27 -5.77
N VAL A 90 8.73 -5.77 -4.56
CA VAL A 90 7.66 -6.21 -3.68
C VAL A 90 7.26 -5.03 -2.82
N PHE A 91 5.98 -4.67 -2.83
CA PHE A 91 5.45 -3.54 -2.10
C PHE A 91 4.72 -3.99 -0.83
N ILE A 92 5.12 -3.40 0.29
CA ILE A 92 4.55 -3.62 1.61
C ILE A 92 3.83 -2.33 2.01
N HIS A 93 2.51 -2.38 2.15
CA HIS A 93 1.72 -1.19 2.37
C HIS A 93 1.77 -0.68 3.82
N GLY A 94 1.60 0.63 3.95
CA GLY A 94 1.43 1.29 5.24
C GLY A 94 -0.02 1.25 5.73
N GLY A 95 -0.25 1.91 6.84
CA GLY A 95 -1.55 1.98 7.51
C GLY A 95 -1.49 1.56 8.97
N GLY A 96 -0.30 1.65 9.59
CA GLY A 96 -0.10 1.33 11.00
C GLY A 96 -0.37 -0.13 11.33
N TRP A 97 -0.20 -1.04 10.38
CA TRP A 97 -0.52 -2.47 10.48
C TRP A 97 -2.00 -2.79 10.70
N VAL A 98 -2.90 -1.79 10.59
CA VAL A 98 -4.34 -1.90 10.87
C VAL A 98 -5.19 -1.50 9.67
N LEU A 99 -4.76 -0.46 8.97
CA LEU A 99 -5.44 0.14 7.82
C LEU A 99 -4.69 -0.17 6.53
N GLY A 100 -5.34 0.11 5.41
CA GLY A 100 -4.74 -0.02 4.09
C GLY A 100 -5.02 -1.39 3.46
N ASP A 101 -5.04 -1.37 2.15
CA ASP A 101 -5.25 -2.50 1.25
C ASP A 101 -4.75 -2.13 -0.15
N TYR A 102 -4.88 -3.01 -1.12
CA TYR A 102 -4.50 -2.72 -2.49
C TYR A 102 -5.27 -1.53 -3.09
N PRO A 103 -6.62 -1.44 -2.99
CA PRO A 103 -7.35 -0.28 -3.50
C PRO A 103 -6.86 1.06 -2.99
N THR A 104 -6.49 1.16 -1.71
CA THR A 104 -6.01 2.40 -1.10
C THR A 104 -4.59 2.80 -1.52
N HIS A 105 -3.81 1.86 -2.07
CA HIS A 105 -2.44 2.09 -2.54
C HIS A 105 -2.29 1.98 -4.07
N ARG A 106 -3.35 1.60 -4.78
CA ARG A 106 -3.34 1.30 -6.20
C ARG A 106 -2.76 2.43 -7.06
N ARG A 107 -3.11 3.68 -6.74
CA ARG A 107 -2.55 4.85 -7.42
C ARG A 107 -1.02 4.93 -7.24
N LEU A 108 -0.54 4.79 -6.01
CA LEU A 108 0.90 4.83 -5.72
C LEU A 108 1.64 3.72 -6.48
N ILE A 109 1.09 2.50 -6.47
CA ILE A 109 1.67 1.37 -7.21
C ILE A 109 1.70 1.66 -8.71
N ARG A 110 0.58 2.16 -9.27
CA ARG A 110 0.49 2.54 -10.68
C ARG A 110 1.57 3.57 -11.04
N ASP A 111 1.68 4.66 -10.26
CA ASP A 111 2.64 5.72 -10.54
C ASP A 111 4.08 5.19 -10.47
N LEU A 112 4.40 4.37 -9.46
CA LEU A 112 5.72 3.73 -9.36
C LEU A 112 6.02 2.81 -10.54
N VAL A 113 5.06 1.99 -10.98
CA VAL A 113 5.24 1.06 -12.10
C VAL A 113 5.43 1.81 -13.42
N VAL A 114 4.61 2.84 -13.67
CA VAL A 114 4.69 3.62 -14.92
C VAL A 114 5.99 4.41 -14.99
N GLU A 115 6.37 5.08 -13.90
CA GLU A 115 7.56 5.94 -13.88
C GLU A 115 8.88 5.15 -13.89
N SER A 116 8.89 3.96 -13.30
CA SER A 116 10.11 3.14 -13.23
C SER A 116 10.23 2.09 -14.34
N GLU A 117 9.14 1.82 -15.06
CA GLU A 117 9.05 0.77 -16.08
C GLU A 117 9.38 -0.65 -15.54
N VAL A 118 9.19 -0.89 -14.23
CA VAL A 118 9.37 -2.18 -13.58
C VAL A 118 8.04 -2.74 -13.10
N ALA A 119 7.99 -4.04 -12.83
CA ALA A 119 6.78 -4.65 -12.26
C ALA A 119 6.69 -4.43 -10.74
N ALA A 120 5.49 -4.50 -10.21
CA ALA A 120 5.24 -4.53 -8.77
C ALA A 120 4.52 -5.82 -8.36
N VAL A 121 4.83 -6.28 -7.16
CA VAL A 121 4.05 -7.31 -6.46
C VAL A 121 3.62 -6.71 -5.13
N PHE A 122 2.35 -6.39 -5.01
CA PHE A 122 1.77 -5.91 -3.75
C PHE A 122 1.36 -7.12 -2.91
N VAL A 123 1.73 -7.12 -1.63
CA VAL A 123 1.37 -8.18 -0.68
C VAL A 123 0.19 -7.73 0.16
N ASP A 124 -0.93 -8.43 0.03
CA ASP A 124 -2.13 -8.17 0.84
C ASP A 124 -2.03 -9.02 2.11
N TYR A 125 -1.23 -8.56 3.06
CA TYR A 125 -1.02 -9.23 4.34
C TYR A 125 -2.19 -9.01 5.30
N THR A 126 -2.39 -9.92 6.26
CA THR A 126 -3.45 -9.81 7.24
C THR A 126 -3.15 -8.71 8.27
N PRO A 127 -3.94 -7.62 8.33
CA PRO A 127 -3.71 -6.55 9.27
C PRO A 127 -4.18 -6.91 10.70
N SER A 128 -3.77 -6.12 11.67
CA SER A 128 -4.32 -6.16 13.03
C SER A 128 -5.73 -5.54 13.05
N PRO A 129 -6.63 -6.00 13.92
CA PRO A 129 -6.46 -6.98 14.99
C PRO A 129 -6.63 -8.44 14.56
N GLU A 130 -6.96 -8.72 13.30
CA GLU A 130 -7.16 -10.07 12.76
C GLU A 130 -5.88 -10.90 12.88
N ALA A 131 -4.75 -10.30 12.58
CA ALA A 131 -3.42 -10.85 12.85
C ALA A 131 -2.71 -10.08 13.96
N LYS A 132 -2.00 -10.79 14.83
CA LYS A 132 -1.12 -10.19 15.84
C LYS A 132 0.33 -10.39 15.44
N TYR A 133 1.21 -9.47 15.86
CA TYR A 133 2.64 -9.66 15.71
C TYR A 133 3.06 -11.06 16.22
N PRO A 134 3.90 -11.81 15.49
CA PRO A 134 4.60 -11.42 14.26
C PRO A 134 3.90 -11.81 12.94
N GLN A 135 2.66 -12.29 12.94
CA GLN A 135 2.01 -12.93 11.79
C GLN A 135 2.11 -12.12 10.49
N ALA A 136 1.82 -10.82 10.50
CA ALA A 136 1.92 -9.99 9.29
C ALA A 136 3.34 -9.99 8.71
N VAL A 137 4.36 -9.98 9.58
CA VAL A 137 5.78 -10.03 9.16
C VAL A 137 6.12 -11.40 8.57
N ASP A 138 5.62 -12.47 9.18
CA ASP A 138 5.83 -13.84 8.69
C ASP A 138 5.16 -14.04 7.33
N GLU A 139 3.94 -13.53 7.15
CA GLU A 139 3.20 -13.53 5.89
C GLU A 139 3.94 -12.77 4.78
N ILE A 140 4.43 -11.57 5.08
CA ILE A 140 5.21 -10.76 4.14
C ILE A 140 6.49 -11.49 3.75
N TYR A 141 7.22 -12.06 4.71
CA TYR A 141 8.43 -12.82 4.43
C TYR A 141 8.16 -14.04 3.56
N ALA A 142 7.10 -14.81 3.88
CA ALA A 142 6.67 -15.96 3.10
C ALA A 142 6.30 -15.54 1.65
N ALA A 143 5.59 -14.42 1.48
CA ALA A 143 5.24 -13.90 0.17
C ALA A 143 6.48 -13.49 -0.64
N VAL A 144 7.42 -12.74 -0.06
CA VAL A 144 8.67 -12.34 -0.71
C VAL A 144 9.48 -13.53 -1.18
N LYS A 145 9.65 -14.54 -0.32
CA LYS A 145 10.33 -15.79 -0.61
C LYS A 145 9.64 -16.54 -1.75
N TRP A 146 8.33 -16.70 -1.66
CA TRP A 146 7.54 -17.39 -2.67
C TRP A 146 7.66 -16.70 -4.05
N VAL A 147 7.56 -15.37 -4.10
CA VAL A 147 7.72 -14.59 -5.35
C VAL A 147 9.11 -14.81 -5.95
N ALA A 148 10.16 -14.79 -5.13
CA ALA A 148 11.53 -15.01 -5.59
C ALA A 148 11.76 -16.45 -6.11
N GLU A 149 11.10 -17.45 -5.54
CA GLU A 149 11.19 -18.86 -5.96
C GLU A 149 10.35 -19.15 -7.23
N ASN A 150 9.28 -18.36 -7.45
CA ASN A 150 8.37 -18.54 -8.59
C ASN A 150 8.50 -17.40 -9.64
N ASP A 151 9.60 -16.68 -9.64
CA ASP A 151 9.83 -15.51 -10.48
C ASP A 151 9.67 -15.78 -11.98
N ALA A 152 10.05 -16.98 -12.43
CA ALA A 152 9.93 -17.39 -13.83
C ALA A 152 8.46 -17.56 -14.27
N GLU A 153 7.61 -18.10 -13.40
CA GLU A 153 6.16 -18.25 -13.65
C GLU A 153 5.46 -16.90 -13.71
N LEU A 154 5.98 -15.93 -12.98
CA LEU A 154 5.44 -14.57 -12.88
C LEU A 154 5.99 -13.60 -13.94
N ASP A 155 6.90 -14.07 -14.82
CA ASP A 155 7.66 -13.22 -15.73
C ASP A 155 8.45 -12.10 -15.02
N LEU A 156 9.05 -12.43 -13.87
CA LEU A 156 9.86 -11.54 -13.05
C LEU A 156 11.34 -11.98 -13.04
N ASP A 157 12.26 -11.06 -12.74
CA ASP A 157 13.69 -11.36 -12.60
C ASP A 157 14.15 -11.14 -11.16
N ARG A 158 14.24 -12.22 -10.38
CA ARG A 158 14.66 -12.18 -8.96
C ARG A 158 16.05 -11.57 -8.71
N ARG A 159 16.90 -11.48 -9.73
CA ARG A 159 18.20 -10.83 -9.60
C ARG A 159 18.11 -9.31 -9.61
N ARG A 160 16.95 -8.78 -9.98
CA ARG A 160 16.64 -7.36 -10.04
C ARG A 160 15.37 -7.07 -9.24
N MET A 161 15.37 -7.52 -7.99
CA MET A 161 14.28 -7.32 -7.03
C MET A 161 14.64 -6.23 -6.03
N ALA A 162 13.67 -5.41 -5.66
CA ALA A 162 13.73 -4.48 -4.53
C ALA A 162 12.56 -4.71 -3.57
N LEU A 163 12.72 -4.32 -2.32
CA LEU A 163 11.62 -4.19 -1.37
C LEU A 163 11.30 -2.71 -1.22
N VAL A 164 10.03 -2.37 -1.31
CA VAL A 164 9.53 -0.99 -1.20
C VAL A 164 8.37 -0.99 -0.22
N GLY A 165 8.31 0.00 0.64
CA GLY A 165 7.21 0.14 1.57
C GLY A 165 7.07 1.58 2.05
N ASN A 166 5.87 1.94 2.47
CA ASN A 166 5.58 3.24 3.04
C ASN A 166 5.16 3.11 4.51
N SER A 167 5.54 4.07 5.35
CA SER A 167 5.13 4.10 6.75
C SER A 167 5.40 2.77 7.47
N ALA A 168 4.37 2.10 8.03
CA ALA A 168 4.51 0.80 8.66
C ALA A 168 5.14 -0.27 7.73
N GLY A 169 4.85 -0.23 6.43
CA GLY A 169 5.45 -1.15 5.47
C GLY A 169 6.94 -0.88 5.18
N GLY A 170 7.45 0.28 5.57
CA GLY A 170 8.87 0.65 5.49
C GLY A 170 9.66 0.39 6.78
N ASN A 171 9.03 -0.15 7.78
CA ASN A 171 9.61 -0.39 9.10
C ASN A 171 10.37 -1.72 9.17
#